data_c7e579eb20c4dfe87f6e3c75cecea2f3
#
_entry.id   c7e579eb20c4dfe87f6e3c75cecea2f3
#
_cell.length_a   1.000
_cell.length_b   1.000
_cell.length_c   1.000
_cell.angle_alpha   90.00
_cell.angle_beta   90.00
_cell.angle_gamma   90.00
#
_symmetry.space_group_name_H-M   'P 1'
#
loop_
_entity.id
_entity.type
_entity.pdbx_description
1 polymer ?
#
loop_
_entity_poly.entity_id
_entity_poly.type
_entity_poly.pdbx_seq_one_letter_code
_entity_poly.pdbx_strand_id
1 'polypeptide(L)'
;MVYEEPAQRNAGLDIYECPMMGHDYLITVDVARGVEKDYSAFVLVDITTFPHRIVGKYRNNQIKPMLFPSVIYEVATKYNKAFILCEVNDIGDQVASIIHYDLEYDNLLMASMRGRAGQVIGQGFSGKKTQMGVKMSKTVKKVGSLNLKTLIESDKIIFKDYEIISELTTFIQKNNSFEAEEGAN
;
A
#
# COMPACT_ATOMS: atom_id res chain seq x y z
N MET A 1 16.58 -8.50 -6.38
CA MET A 1 15.64 -7.63 -7.13
C MET A 1 15.96 -7.79 -8.61
N VAL A 2 14.98 -8.10 -9.44
CA VAL A 2 15.15 -8.29 -10.89
C VAL A 2 14.04 -7.48 -11.55
N TYR A 3 14.42 -6.51 -12.41
CA TYR A 3 13.48 -5.73 -13.19
C TYR A 3 12.82 -6.60 -14.26
N GLU A 4 11.49 -6.48 -14.37
CA GLU A 4 10.69 -7.09 -15.42
C GLU A 4 9.72 -6.04 -15.99
N GLU A 5 9.42 -6.13 -17.29
CA GLU A 5 8.33 -5.33 -17.87
C GLU A 5 6.98 -5.86 -17.38
N PRO A 6 6.01 -4.98 -17.11
CA PRO A 6 4.68 -5.41 -16.71
C PRO A 6 3.99 -6.20 -17.83
N ALA A 7 3.30 -7.27 -17.47
CA ALA A 7 2.48 -8.04 -18.41
C ALA A 7 1.29 -7.24 -18.96
N GLN A 8 0.80 -6.27 -18.19
CA GLN A 8 -0.27 -5.34 -18.60
C GLN A 8 0.03 -3.95 -18.03
N ARG A 9 -0.15 -2.92 -18.87
CA ARG A 9 -0.02 -1.51 -18.48
C ARG A 9 -1.24 -0.72 -18.95
N ASN A 10 -1.93 -0.05 -18.05
CA ASN A 10 -3.11 0.76 -18.37
C ASN A 10 -3.30 1.91 -17.37
N ALA A 11 -3.28 3.16 -17.85
CA ALA A 11 -3.66 4.37 -17.10
C ALA A 11 -3.05 4.50 -15.69
N GLY A 12 -1.77 4.16 -15.55
CA GLY A 12 -1.04 4.19 -14.29
C GLY A 12 -1.05 2.86 -13.51
N LEU A 13 -1.80 1.85 -13.98
CA LEU A 13 -1.80 0.50 -13.43
C LEU A 13 -0.84 -0.41 -14.22
N ASP A 14 0.19 -0.89 -13.56
CA ASP A 14 1.13 -1.90 -14.05
C ASP A 14 0.87 -3.23 -13.33
N ILE A 15 0.62 -4.29 -14.08
CA ILE A 15 0.39 -5.64 -13.59
C ILE A 15 1.52 -6.55 -14.06
N TYR A 16 2.18 -7.21 -13.13
CA TYR A 16 3.28 -8.16 -13.37
C TYR A 16 2.80 -9.61 -13.38
N GLU A 17 1.86 -9.95 -12.49
CA GLU A 17 1.28 -11.29 -12.40
C GLU A 17 -0.24 -11.21 -12.31
N CYS A 18 -0.94 -12.09 -13.04
CA CYS A 18 -2.39 -12.22 -12.94
C CYS A 18 -2.79 -12.88 -11.61
N PRO A 19 -4.03 -12.64 -11.13
CA PRO A 19 -4.51 -13.29 -9.91
C PRO A 19 -4.57 -14.81 -10.08
N MET A 20 -4.15 -15.53 -9.05
CA MET A 20 -4.21 -16.98 -8.96
C MET A 20 -5.29 -17.39 -7.96
N MET A 21 -6.09 -18.39 -8.30
CA MET A 21 -7.13 -18.91 -7.41
C MET A 21 -6.53 -19.47 -6.12
N GLY A 22 -7.12 -19.10 -4.97
CA GLY A 22 -6.67 -19.53 -3.65
C GLY A 22 -5.47 -18.74 -3.10
N HIS A 23 -5.02 -17.71 -3.81
CA HIS A 23 -3.99 -16.81 -3.30
C HIS A 23 -4.60 -15.64 -2.52
N ASP A 24 -3.90 -15.21 -1.48
CA ASP A 24 -4.22 -14.03 -0.68
C ASP A 24 -3.38 -12.84 -1.14
N TYR A 25 -4.04 -11.69 -1.28
CA TYR A 25 -3.40 -10.46 -1.76
C TYR A 25 -3.62 -9.31 -0.79
N LEU A 26 -2.67 -8.38 -0.77
CA LEU A 26 -2.73 -7.13 0.00
C LEU A 26 -2.50 -5.95 -0.94
N ILE A 27 -3.34 -4.94 -0.85
CA ILE A 27 -3.15 -3.62 -1.46
C ILE A 27 -2.80 -2.62 -0.36
N THR A 28 -1.63 -1.98 -0.46
CA THR A 28 -1.25 -0.87 0.41
C THR A 28 -1.44 0.43 -0.35
N VAL A 29 -2.21 1.37 0.20
CA VAL A 29 -2.68 2.58 -0.47
C VAL A 29 -2.12 3.82 0.19
N ASP A 30 -1.55 4.71 -0.61
CA ASP A 30 -1.17 6.08 -0.26
C ASP A 30 -1.93 7.06 -1.17
N VAL A 31 -2.57 8.08 -0.57
CA VAL A 31 -3.49 8.99 -1.27
C VAL A 31 -2.96 10.40 -1.29
N ALA A 32 -2.72 10.94 -2.49
CA ALA A 32 -2.39 12.34 -2.71
C ALA A 32 -3.63 13.21 -2.86
N ARG A 33 -3.48 14.52 -2.62
CA ARG A 33 -4.56 15.51 -2.77
C ARG A 33 -5.01 15.79 -4.22
N GLY A 34 -4.33 15.21 -5.21
CA GLY A 34 -4.70 15.35 -6.62
C GLY A 34 -4.40 16.72 -7.23
N VAL A 35 -3.36 17.40 -6.77
CA VAL A 35 -2.91 18.72 -7.27
C VAL A 35 -1.69 18.65 -8.19
N GLU A 36 -1.55 17.57 -8.94
CA GLU A 36 -0.50 17.32 -9.95
C GLU A 36 0.95 17.21 -9.42
N LYS A 37 1.19 17.48 -8.13
CA LYS A 37 2.52 17.42 -7.51
C LYS A 37 2.81 16.06 -6.89
N ASP A 38 1.82 15.47 -6.22
CA ASP A 38 1.95 14.21 -5.50
C ASP A 38 1.12 13.11 -6.18
N TYR A 39 1.58 11.89 -6.10
CA TYR A 39 0.92 10.74 -6.70
C TYR A 39 0.02 10.00 -5.71
N SER A 40 -1.22 9.71 -6.10
CA SER A 40 -1.98 8.63 -5.48
C SER A 40 -1.44 7.31 -6.00
N ALA A 41 -1.10 6.42 -5.09
CA ALA A 41 -0.44 5.17 -5.42
C ALA A 41 -0.97 4.00 -4.60
N PHE A 42 -0.86 2.81 -5.15
CA PHE A 42 -0.93 1.57 -4.37
C PHE A 42 0.04 0.52 -4.89
N VAL A 43 0.42 -0.38 -4.00
CA VAL A 43 1.20 -1.59 -4.31
C VAL A 43 0.36 -2.81 -4.01
N LEU A 44 0.29 -3.73 -4.97
CA LEU A 44 -0.42 -5.01 -4.86
C LEU A 44 0.59 -6.13 -4.63
N VAL A 45 0.42 -6.85 -3.54
CA VAL A 45 1.34 -7.88 -3.04
C VAL A 45 0.63 -9.22 -2.93
N ASP A 46 1.20 -10.26 -3.50
CA ASP A 46 0.83 -11.64 -3.17
C ASP A 46 1.50 -12.02 -1.84
N ILE A 47 0.67 -12.28 -0.83
CA ILE A 47 1.10 -12.59 0.54
C ILE A 47 0.90 -14.05 0.92
N THR A 48 0.54 -14.90 -0.03
CA THR A 48 0.19 -16.32 0.19
C THR A 48 1.35 -17.10 0.79
N THR A 49 2.53 -16.90 0.25
CA THR A 49 3.76 -17.62 0.68
C THR A 49 4.98 -16.70 0.67
N PHE A 50 6.05 -17.13 1.30
CA PHE A 50 7.36 -16.50 1.13
C PHE A 50 8.13 -17.10 -0.07
N PRO A 51 8.87 -16.26 -0.82
CA PRO A 51 8.91 -14.81 -0.73
C PRO A 51 7.59 -14.18 -1.17
N HIS A 52 7.15 -13.11 -0.48
CA HIS A 52 6.05 -12.27 -0.96
C HIS A 52 6.43 -11.64 -2.30
N ARG A 53 5.46 -11.42 -3.19
CA ARG A 53 5.72 -10.90 -4.53
C ARG A 53 4.92 -9.62 -4.79
N ILE A 54 5.59 -8.59 -5.26
CA ILE A 54 4.91 -7.42 -5.81
C ILE A 54 4.38 -7.81 -7.19
N VAL A 55 3.06 -7.93 -7.30
CA VAL A 55 2.37 -8.41 -8.51
C VAL A 55 1.69 -7.30 -9.29
N GLY A 56 1.60 -6.10 -8.72
CA GLY A 56 1.08 -4.92 -9.40
C GLY A 56 1.39 -3.63 -8.67
N LYS A 57 1.28 -2.52 -9.41
CA LYS A 57 1.46 -1.16 -8.91
C LYS A 57 0.50 -0.23 -9.64
N TYR A 58 -0.04 0.74 -8.93
CA TYR A 58 -0.74 1.89 -9.49
C TYR A 58 -0.05 3.17 -9.07
N ARG A 59 0.11 4.12 -10.00
CA ARG A 59 0.67 5.44 -9.71
C ARG A 59 0.07 6.48 -10.65
N ASN A 60 -0.61 7.49 -10.11
CA ASN A 60 -1.25 8.53 -10.91
C ASN A 60 -1.36 9.83 -10.11
N ASN A 61 -0.90 10.96 -10.69
CA ASN A 61 -0.96 12.29 -10.08
C ASN A 61 -2.15 13.15 -10.58
N GLN A 62 -2.95 12.63 -11.51
CA GLN A 62 -4.11 13.33 -12.08
C GLN A 62 -5.44 12.75 -11.59
N ILE A 63 -5.43 11.57 -10.95
CA ILE A 63 -6.66 10.96 -10.46
C ILE A 63 -7.25 11.81 -9.32
N LYS A 64 -8.52 12.12 -9.45
CA LYS A 64 -9.25 12.79 -8.37
C LYS A 64 -9.41 11.83 -7.19
N PRO A 65 -9.17 12.27 -5.93
CA PRO A 65 -9.28 11.40 -4.76
C PRO A 65 -10.63 10.66 -4.66
N MET A 66 -11.72 11.27 -5.10
CA MET A 66 -13.06 10.65 -5.08
C MET A 66 -13.26 9.53 -6.12
N LEU A 67 -12.39 9.44 -7.14
CA LEU A 67 -12.44 8.37 -8.15
C LEU A 67 -11.48 7.22 -7.82
N PHE A 68 -10.48 7.48 -6.99
CA PHE A 68 -9.48 6.49 -6.63
C PHE A 68 -10.03 5.27 -5.89
N PRO A 69 -11.04 5.38 -4.98
CA PRO A 69 -11.68 4.22 -4.36
C PRO A 69 -12.21 3.18 -5.36
N SER A 70 -12.80 3.62 -6.47
CA SER A 70 -13.33 2.70 -7.51
C SER A 70 -12.20 1.90 -8.18
N VAL A 71 -11.06 2.54 -8.46
CA VAL A 71 -9.90 1.84 -9.04
C VAL A 71 -9.35 0.80 -8.06
N ILE A 72 -9.22 1.16 -6.78
CA ILE A 72 -8.76 0.24 -5.73
C ILE A 72 -9.73 -0.95 -5.61
N TYR A 73 -11.04 -0.68 -5.56
CA TYR A 73 -12.10 -1.69 -5.44
C TYR A 73 -12.09 -2.69 -6.60
N GLU A 74 -11.96 -2.20 -7.84
CA GLU A 74 -11.91 -3.05 -9.03
C GLU A 74 -10.71 -4.01 -8.99
N VAL A 75 -9.52 -3.48 -8.66
CA VAL A 75 -8.31 -4.29 -8.56
C VAL A 75 -8.41 -5.26 -7.39
N ALA A 76 -8.85 -4.82 -6.22
CA ALA A 76 -8.99 -5.68 -5.05
C ALA A 76 -9.99 -6.82 -5.29
N THR A 77 -11.12 -6.54 -5.95
CA THR A 77 -12.13 -7.54 -6.30
C THR A 77 -11.56 -8.57 -7.28
N LYS A 78 -10.84 -8.13 -8.31
CA LYS A 78 -10.17 -8.99 -9.28
C LYS A 78 -9.13 -9.91 -8.63
N TYR A 79 -8.44 -9.43 -7.60
CA TYR A 79 -7.41 -10.19 -6.87
C TYR A 79 -7.98 -10.87 -5.61
N ASN A 80 -8.99 -11.72 -5.81
CA ASN A 80 -9.62 -12.60 -4.82
C ASN A 80 -10.15 -11.84 -3.58
N LYS A 81 -10.66 -10.64 -3.76
CA LYS A 81 -11.04 -9.73 -2.66
C LYS A 81 -9.84 -9.42 -1.76
N ALA A 82 -8.77 -8.91 -2.34
CA ALA A 82 -7.54 -8.55 -1.65
C ALA A 82 -7.79 -7.73 -0.37
N PHE A 83 -6.99 -7.93 0.65
CA PHE A 83 -6.98 -7.04 1.81
C PHE A 83 -6.54 -5.64 1.37
N ILE A 84 -7.17 -4.60 1.89
CA ILE A 84 -6.80 -3.21 1.62
C ILE A 84 -6.32 -2.55 2.91
N LEU A 85 -5.12 -1.96 2.89
CA LEU A 85 -4.58 -1.14 3.97
C LEU A 85 -4.36 0.28 3.45
N CYS A 86 -5.21 1.22 3.88
CA CYS A 86 -5.07 2.63 3.54
C CYS A 86 -4.20 3.37 4.56
N GLU A 87 -3.31 4.23 4.09
CA GLU A 87 -2.79 5.32 4.91
C GLU A 87 -3.88 6.38 5.07
N VAL A 88 -4.28 6.65 6.32
CA VAL A 88 -5.41 7.55 6.64
C VAL A 88 -4.96 8.91 7.17
N ASN A 89 -3.79 9.35 6.77
CA ASN A 89 -3.39 10.71 6.96
C ASN A 89 -4.12 11.57 5.93
N ASP A 90 -4.57 12.76 6.33
CA ASP A 90 -5.18 13.74 5.45
C ASP A 90 -6.42 13.18 4.67
N ILE A 91 -6.38 13.14 3.34
CA ILE A 91 -7.50 12.72 2.49
C ILE A 91 -7.70 11.19 2.42
N GLY A 92 -6.73 10.42 2.87
CA GLY A 92 -6.81 8.96 2.88
C GLY A 92 -7.97 8.41 3.72
N ASP A 93 -8.38 9.13 4.76
CA ASP A 93 -9.55 8.78 5.57
C ASP A 93 -10.86 8.81 4.76
N GLN A 94 -11.02 9.78 3.85
CA GLN A 94 -12.18 9.83 2.95
C GLN A 94 -12.19 8.67 1.96
N VAL A 95 -11.03 8.34 1.38
CA VAL A 95 -10.89 7.20 0.45
C VAL A 95 -11.25 5.89 1.16
N ALA A 96 -10.71 5.67 2.36
CA ALA A 96 -11.04 4.50 3.18
C ALA A 96 -12.54 4.43 3.53
N SER A 97 -13.16 5.57 3.87
CA SER A 97 -14.59 5.66 4.16
C SER A 97 -15.46 5.29 2.96
N ILE A 98 -15.14 5.77 1.77
CA ILE A 98 -15.86 5.42 0.54
C ILE A 98 -15.72 3.92 0.26
N ILE A 99 -14.52 3.35 0.38
CA ILE A 99 -14.30 1.91 0.17
C ILE A 99 -15.15 1.10 1.14
N HIS A 100 -15.22 1.50 2.41
CA HIS A 100 -15.94 0.74 3.44
C HIS A 100 -17.45 0.92 3.37
N TYR A 101 -17.94 2.17 3.32
CA TYR A 101 -19.36 2.46 3.45
C TYR A 101 -20.10 2.52 2.12
N ASP A 102 -19.52 3.14 1.10
CA ASP A 102 -20.21 3.34 -0.18
C ASP A 102 -20.04 2.14 -1.12
N LEU A 103 -18.85 1.52 -1.11
CA LEU A 103 -18.53 0.33 -1.90
C LEU A 103 -18.73 -0.98 -1.12
N GLU A 104 -19.06 -0.91 0.17
CA GLU A 104 -19.35 -2.05 1.06
C GLU A 104 -18.24 -3.14 1.01
N TYR A 105 -16.97 -2.69 1.02
CA TYR A 105 -15.84 -3.61 0.89
C TYR A 105 -15.40 -4.17 2.26
N ASP A 106 -15.58 -5.47 2.46
CA ASP A 106 -15.38 -6.14 3.76
C ASP A 106 -13.90 -6.29 4.18
N ASN A 107 -12.98 -6.45 3.20
CA ASN A 107 -11.57 -6.72 3.48
C ASN A 107 -10.70 -5.46 3.63
N LEU A 108 -11.32 -4.34 4.05
CA LEU A 108 -10.58 -3.17 4.48
C LEU A 108 -9.98 -3.40 5.87
N LEU A 109 -8.66 -3.27 5.99
CA LEU A 109 -7.96 -3.48 7.26
C LEU A 109 -8.13 -2.27 8.19
N MET A 110 -8.41 -2.56 9.45
CA MET A 110 -8.62 -1.59 10.50
C MET A 110 -7.42 -1.52 11.43
N ALA A 111 -7.09 -0.32 11.92
CA ALA A 111 -6.11 -0.14 12.98
C ALA A 111 -6.79 0.18 14.30
N SER A 112 -6.43 -0.54 15.35
CA SER A 112 -6.86 -0.26 16.73
C SER A 112 -5.68 0.16 17.59
N MET A 113 -5.89 1.13 18.49
CA MET A 113 -4.86 1.57 19.44
C MET A 113 -4.87 0.66 20.68
N ARG A 114 -3.75 -0.01 20.95
CA ARG A 114 -3.58 -0.89 22.11
C ARG A 114 -2.48 -0.38 23.05
N GLY A 115 -2.74 0.71 23.74
CA GLY A 115 -1.84 1.26 24.77
C GLY A 115 -0.39 1.40 24.25
N ARG A 116 0.57 0.76 24.92
CA ARG A 116 1.99 0.82 24.56
C ARG A 116 2.34 0.05 23.27
N ALA A 117 1.50 -0.87 22.83
CA ALA A 117 1.71 -1.62 21.59
C ALA A 117 1.46 -0.75 20.32
N GLY A 118 0.88 0.44 20.48
CA GLY A 118 0.60 1.34 19.38
C GLY A 118 -0.57 0.86 18.51
N GLN A 119 -0.45 1.00 17.19
CA GLN A 119 -1.45 0.56 16.23
C GLN A 119 -1.31 -0.94 15.96
N VAL A 120 -2.42 -1.66 16.08
CA VAL A 120 -2.52 -3.09 15.74
C VAL A 120 -3.51 -3.23 14.59
N ILE A 121 -3.06 -3.84 13.51
CA ILE A 121 -3.86 -4.04 12.29
C ILE A 121 -4.68 -5.33 12.42
N GLY A 122 -5.93 -5.31 11.97
CA GLY A 122 -6.82 -6.46 11.95
C GLY A 122 -8.05 -6.20 11.10
N GLN A 123 -8.91 -7.21 11.01
CA GLN A 123 -10.22 -7.08 10.36
C GLN A 123 -11.27 -6.62 11.37
N GLY A 124 -12.19 -5.76 10.91
CA GLY A 124 -13.35 -5.30 11.65
C GLY A 124 -13.04 -4.33 12.81
N PHE A 125 -14.11 -3.79 13.37
CA PHE A 125 -14.06 -2.85 14.48
C PHE A 125 -13.87 -3.58 15.80
N SER A 126 -12.63 -3.69 16.27
CA SER A 126 -12.28 -4.31 17.55
C SER A 126 -11.80 -3.27 18.54
N GLY A 127 -12.69 -2.72 19.36
CA GLY A 127 -12.38 -1.84 20.50
C GLY A 127 -12.74 -0.37 20.31
N LYS A 128 -12.53 0.44 21.36
CA LYS A 128 -13.03 1.83 21.48
C LYS A 128 -12.35 2.88 20.57
N LYS A 129 -11.24 2.55 19.91
CA LYS A 129 -10.51 3.47 19.04
C LYS A 129 -10.00 2.72 17.81
N THR A 130 -10.93 2.30 16.98
CA THR A 130 -10.64 1.66 15.70
C THR A 130 -10.81 2.69 14.58
N GLN A 131 -9.88 2.71 13.62
CA GLN A 131 -9.94 3.54 12.43
C GLN A 131 -9.76 2.70 11.16
N MET A 132 -10.29 3.14 10.06
CA MET A 132 -10.21 2.44 8.77
C MET A 132 -8.85 2.67 8.12
N GLY A 133 -7.89 1.78 8.41
CA GLY A 133 -6.52 1.90 7.91
C GLY A 133 -5.52 2.36 8.96
N VAL A 134 -4.31 2.72 8.55
CA VAL A 134 -3.19 3.04 9.41
C VAL A 134 -2.87 4.54 9.39
N LYS A 135 -2.72 5.16 10.55
CA LYS A 135 -2.19 6.51 10.66
C LYS A 135 -0.66 6.47 10.66
N MET A 136 -0.05 7.01 9.62
CA MET A 136 1.39 7.08 9.52
C MET A 136 1.96 8.09 10.52
N SER A 137 2.75 7.59 11.46
CA SER A 137 3.53 8.38 12.41
C SER A 137 5.01 8.09 12.21
N LYS A 138 5.90 8.92 12.77
CA LYS A 138 7.35 8.67 12.71
C LYS A 138 7.72 7.27 13.22
N THR A 139 7.05 6.79 14.27
CA THR A 139 7.28 5.45 14.83
C THR A 139 6.79 4.37 13.88
N VAL A 140 5.58 4.50 13.31
CA VAL A 140 5.02 3.53 12.35
C VAL A 140 5.89 3.46 11.10
N LYS A 141 6.30 4.62 10.55
CA LYS A 141 7.21 4.69 9.40
C LYS A 141 8.54 3.98 9.69
N LYS A 142 9.16 4.27 10.84
CA LYS A 142 10.42 3.64 11.24
C LYS A 142 10.30 2.13 11.36
N VAL A 143 9.27 1.63 12.07
CA VAL A 143 9.07 0.18 12.25
C VAL A 143 8.77 -0.49 10.91
N GLY A 144 7.91 0.10 10.08
CA GLY A 144 7.60 -0.42 8.74
C GLY A 144 8.84 -0.50 7.84
N SER A 145 9.65 0.57 7.81
CA SER A 145 10.88 0.60 7.02
C SER A 145 11.91 -0.45 7.48
N LEU A 146 12.06 -0.65 8.80
CA LEU A 146 12.96 -1.67 9.34
C LEU A 146 12.46 -3.09 9.00
N ASN A 147 11.15 -3.34 9.08
CA ASN A 147 10.56 -4.62 8.69
C ASN A 147 10.75 -4.89 7.19
N LEU A 148 10.50 -3.89 6.33
CA LEU A 148 10.73 -4.00 4.90
C LEU A 148 12.21 -4.31 4.60
N LYS A 149 13.14 -3.60 5.24
CA LYS A 149 14.57 -3.88 5.13
C LYS A 149 14.88 -5.33 5.49
N THR A 150 14.34 -5.85 6.59
CA THR A 150 14.53 -7.25 7.01
C THR A 150 13.98 -8.24 5.98
N LEU A 151 12.83 -7.96 5.37
CA LEU A 151 12.27 -8.81 4.31
C LEU A 151 13.17 -8.83 3.07
N ILE A 152 13.75 -7.68 2.71
CA ILE A 152 14.69 -7.56 1.57
C ILE A 152 15.98 -8.33 1.86
N GLU A 153 16.62 -8.10 3.02
CA GLU A 153 17.89 -8.72 3.41
C GLU A 153 17.79 -10.25 3.61
N SER A 154 16.58 -10.75 3.90
CA SER A 154 16.32 -12.18 4.06
C SER A 154 15.71 -12.87 2.82
N ASP A 155 15.70 -12.18 1.67
CA ASP A 155 15.12 -12.65 0.41
C ASP A 155 13.64 -13.09 0.53
N LYS A 156 12.88 -12.45 1.44
CA LYS A 156 11.47 -12.76 1.70
C LYS A 156 10.48 -11.91 0.92
N ILE A 157 10.96 -11.03 0.05
CA ILE A 157 10.11 -10.21 -0.84
C ILE A 157 10.79 -10.03 -2.19
N ILE A 158 10.00 -10.15 -3.26
CA ILE A 158 10.45 -10.00 -4.64
C ILE A 158 9.83 -8.74 -5.24
N PHE A 159 10.68 -7.88 -5.78
CA PHE A 159 10.32 -6.68 -6.53
C PHE A 159 10.65 -6.87 -8.00
N LYS A 160 9.71 -6.51 -8.88
CA LYS A 160 9.85 -6.55 -10.34
C LYS A 160 9.81 -5.16 -10.97
N ASP A 161 9.18 -4.20 -10.28
CA ASP A 161 8.97 -2.84 -10.76
C ASP A 161 10.24 -2.00 -10.64
N TYR A 162 10.63 -1.34 -11.76
CA TYR A 162 11.82 -0.49 -11.81
C TYR A 162 11.71 0.74 -10.91
N GLU A 163 10.54 1.42 -10.87
CA GLU A 163 10.36 2.64 -10.07
C GLU A 163 10.42 2.32 -8.59
N ILE A 164 9.77 1.23 -8.14
CA ILE A 164 9.85 0.78 -6.74
C ILE A 164 11.30 0.45 -6.37
N ILE A 165 12.02 -0.30 -7.24
CA ILE A 165 13.42 -0.64 -6.98
C ILE A 165 14.28 0.64 -6.91
N SER A 166 14.08 1.59 -7.84
CA SER A 166 14.80 2.86 -7.87
C SER A 166 14.53 3.67 -6.59
N GLU A 167 13.28 3.83 -6.18
CA GLU A 167 12.92 4.54 -4.94
C GLU A 167 13.54 3.89 -3.70
N LEU A 168 13.55 2.55 -3.62
CA LEU A 168 14.17 1.83 -2.51
C LEU A 168 15.69 2.06 -2.42
N THR A 169 16.38 2.27 -3.55
CA THR A 169 17.83 2.56 -3.56
C THR A 169 18.17 3.97 -3.09
N THR A 170 17.21 4.91 -3.19
CA THR A 170 17.36 6.30 -2.74
C THR A 170 16.82 6.54 -1.33
N PHE A 171 16.28 5.50 -0.69
CA PHE A 171 15.65 5.60 0.62
C PHE A 171 16.70 5.56 1.72
N ILE A 172 16.96 6.71 2.35
CA ILE A 172 18.02 6.89 3.34
C ILE A 172 17.46 7.14 4.75
N GLN A 173 18.25 6.82 5.76
CA GLN A 173 17.94 7.18 7.13
C GLN A 173 18.44 8.61 7.41
N LYS A 174 17.52 9.54 7.70
CA LYS A 174 17.79 10.93 8.06
C LYS A 174 17.11 11.27 9.38
N ASN A 175 17.86 11.78 10.37
CA ASN A 175 17.29 12.24 11.66
C ASN A 175 16.35 11.26 12.37
N ASN A 176 16.71 9.99 12.49
CA ASN A 176 15.85 8.93 13.06
C ASN A 176 14.54 8.63 12.28
N SER A 177 14.38 9.11 11.06
CA SER A 177 13.34 8.77 10.11
C SER A 177 13.93 8.15 8.85
N PHE A 178 13.08 7.60 7.97
CA PHE A 178 13.46 7.15 6.64
C PHE A 178 12.74 8.02 5.62
N GLU A 179 13.46 8.54 4.65
CA GLU A 179 12.93 9.41 3.59
C GLU A 179 13.76 9.26 2.32
N ALA A 180 13.19 9.63 1.17
CA ALA A 180 13.93 9.69 -0.08
C ALA A 180 15.04 10.76 0.02
N GLU A 181 16.18 10.52 -0.63
CA GLU A 181 17.25 11.50 -0.73
C GLU A 181 16.77 12.76 -1.48
N GLU A 182 17.11 13.96 -0.96
CA GLU A 182 16.72 15.21 -1.59
C GLU A 182 17.33 15.31 -3.00
N GLY A 183 16.49 15.42 -4.04
CA GLY A 183 16.90 15.48 -5.44
C GLY A 183 16.82 14.16 -6.21
N ALA A 184 16.41 13.08 -5.61
CA ALA A 184 16.02 11.86 -6.31
C ALA A 184 14.58 12.04 -6.85
N ASN A 185 14.46 12.56 -8.08
CA ASN A 185 13.21 12.61 -8.85
C ASN A 185 13.20 11.51 -9.90
#